data_ba8b01d73fac1fe261046e42e13e35e3
#
_entry.id   ba8b01d73fac1fe261046e42e13e35e3
#
_cell.length_a   1.000
_cell.length_b   1.000
_cell.length_c   1.000
_cell.angle_alpha   90.00
_cell.angle_beta   90.00
_cell.angle_gamma   90.00
#
_symmetry.space_group_name_H-M   'P 1'
#
loop_
_entity.id
_entity.type
_entity.pdbx_description
1 polymer ?
#
loop_
_entity_poly.entity_id
_entity_poly.type
_entity_poly.pdbx_seq_one_letter_code
_entity_poly.pdbx_strand_id
1 'polypeptide(L)'
;MAIVYETGKMTALMNTDDIINEAVAVATSAMGSENSAWFKAWKKVYRDKFDLYCVMARDDAASNKLVGTFGFGDLSQYEILTRDRYPWVNTMRDAIIAKGIDEAKVDAASAIYVHSDYTGQSIATTMMGKRATYQLARGVTHAVSFAYESTDMKNWSAGRTSAEEMGTDGDGNKIYFFDLDQLKM
;
A
#
# COMPACT_ATOMS: atom_id res chain seq x y z
N MET A 1 -18.54 -13.35 -10.68
CA MET A 1 -17.89 -12.09 -10.24
C MET A 1 -16.50 -12.06 -10.85
N ALA A 2 -16.19 -11.04 -11.62
CA ALA A 2 -14.87 -10.85 -12.20
C ALA A 2 -14.26 -9.60 -11.58
N ILE A 3 -13.13 -9.74 -10.86
CA ILE A 3 -12.39 -8.61 -10.35
C ILE A 3 -11.33 -8.22 -11.35
N VAL A 4 -11.37 -6.98 -11.82
CA VAL A 4 -10.39 -6.37 -12.73
C VAL A 4 -9.41 -5.55 -11.92
N TYR A 5 -8.14 -5.62 -12.26
CA TYR A 5 -7.06 -4.92 -11.56
C TYR A 5 -6.35 -3.96 -12.51
N GLU A 6 -6.18 -2.73 -12.06
CA GLU A 6 -5.40 -1.69 -12.73
C GLU A 6 -4.25 -1.26 -11.84
N THR A 7 -3.07 -1.05 -12.40
CA THR A 7 -1.89 -0.58 -11.67
C THR A 7 -1.22 0.55 -12.43
N GLY A 8 -0.95 1.64 -11.76
CA GLY A 8 -0.34 2.82 -12.37
C GLY A 8 -0.23 4.00 -11.43
N LYS A 9 0.08 5.17 -11.99
CA LYS A 9 0.15 6.43 -11.24
C LYS A 9 -1.23 6.86 -10.76
N MET A 10 -1.29 7.42 -9.54
CA MET A 10 -2.55 7.91 -8.96
C MET A 10 -3.17 9.03 -9.79
N THR A 11 -2.37 9.92 -10.40
CA THR A 11 -2.87 10.96 -11.30
C THR A 11 -3.59 10.39 -12.54
N ALA A 12 -3.20 9.21 -13.00
CA ALA A 12 -3.85 8.56 -14.13
C ALA A 12 -5.10 7.76 -13.70
N LEU A 13 -5.00 6.98 -12.63
CA LEU A 13 -6.04 6.05 -12.19
C LEU A 13 -7.11 6.70 -11.31
N MET A 14 -6.71 7.69 -10.49
CA MET A 14 -7.61 8.45 -9.59
C MET A 14 -7.75 9.89 -10.09
N ASN A 15 -7.97 10.07 -11.39
CA ASN A 15 -7.92 11.36 -12.09
C ASN A 15 -9.12 12.29 -11.79
N THR A 16 -10.15 11.83 -11.12
CA THR A 16 -11.32 12.62 -10.72
C THR A 16 -11.56 12.54 -9.22
N ASP A 17 -12.27 13.52 -8.69
CA ASP A 17 -12.70 13.51 -7.28
C ASP A 17 -13.73 12.43 -7.00
N ASP A 18 -14.48 11.98 -8.00
CA ASP A 18 -15.43 10.87 -7.84
C ASP A 18 -14.70 9.56 -7.56
N ILE A 19 -13.63 9.27 -8.29
CA ILE A 19 -12.80 8.08 -8.04
C ILE A 19 -12.11 8.18 -6.67
N ILE A 20 -11.69 9.38 -6.25
CA ILE A 20 -11.20 9.60 -4.88
C ILE A 20 -12.29 9.30 -3.85
N ASN A 21 -13.53 9.73 -4.09
CA ASN A 21 -14.64 9.44 -3.19
C ASN A 21 -14.95 7.92 -3.12
N GLU A 22 -14.89 7.20 -4.25
CA GLU A 22 -15.01 5.74 -4.27
C GLU A 22 -13.87 5.10 -3.43
N ALA A 23 -12.63 5.54 -3.61
CA ALA A 23 -11.49 5.03 -2.86
C ALA A 23 -11.59 5.33 -1.34
N VAL A 24 -12.18 6.47 -0.98
CA VAL A 24 -12.53 6.81 0.42
C VAL A 24 -13.60 5.87 0.95
N ALA A 25 -14.63 5.57 0.15
CA ALA A 25 -15.68 4.64 0.56
C ALA A 25 -15.12 3.22 0.83
N VAL A 26 -14.18 2.76 0.01
CA VAL A 26 -13.46 1.48 0.25
C VAL A 26 -12.69 1.54 1.58
N ALA A 27 -11.92 2.60 1.82
CA ALA A 27 -11.13 2.74 3.05
C ALA A 27 -12.03 2.84 4.29
N THR A 28 -13.11 3.60 4.22
CA THR A 28 -14.06 3.75 5.35
C THR A 28 -14.87 2.48 5.61
N SER A 29 -15.18 1.71 4.57
CA SER A 29 -15.79 0.39 4.73
C SER A 29 -14.89 -0.59 5.50
N ALA A 30 -13.58 -0.47 5.32
CA ALA A 30 -12.60 -1.32 5.99
C ALA A 30 -12.24 -0.84 7.41
N MET A 31 -12.20 0.48 7.65
CA MET A 31 -11.60 1.08 8.84
C MET A 31 -12.57 1.93 9.70
N GLY A 32 -13.80 2.11 9.26
CA GLY A 32 -14.79 2.95 9.92
C GLY A 32 -14.94 4.34 9.28
N SER A 33 -16.15 4.87 9.34
CA SER A 33 -16.56 6.11 8.66
C SER A 33 -16.03 7.39 9.33
N GLU A 34 -15.64 7.33 10.57
CA GLU A 34 -15.08 8.46 11.35
C GLU A 34 -13.80 9.03 10.73
N ASN A 35 -13.10 8.23 9.94
CA ASN A 35 -11.86 8.61 9.28
C ASN A 35 -12.03 9.14 7.85
N SER A 36 -13.25 9.29 7.34
CA SER A 36 -13.51 9.59 5.93
C SER A 36 -12.88 10.89 5.45
N ALA A 37 -12.95 11.97 6.23
CA ALA A 37 -12.34 13.27 5.89
C ALA A 37 -10.82 13.16 5.82
N TRP A 38 -10.21 12.45 6.75
CA TRP A 38 -8.77 12.19 6.79
C TRP A 38 -8.32 11.36 5.57
N PHE A 39 -9.02 10.28 5.24
CA PHE A 39 -8.72 9.48 4.05
C PHE A 39 -8.80 10.31 2.76
N LYS A 40 -9.83 11.17 2.64
CA LYS A 40 -9.99 12.05 1.48
C LYS A 40 -8.82 13.02 1.33
N ALA A 41 -8.41 13.66 2.41
CA ALA A 41 -7.29 14.59 2.43
C ALA A 41 -5.98 13.89 2.01
N TRP A 42 -5.70 12.70 2.58
CA TRP A 42 -4.49 11.94 2.26
C TRP A 42 -4.46 11.44 0.83
N LYS A 43 -5.57 10.90 0.30
CA LYS A 43 -5.61 10.44 -1.09
C LYS A 43 -5.35 11.57 -2.09
N LYS A 44 -5.88 12.77 -1.82
CA LYS A 44 -5.58 13.96 -2.63
C LYS A 44 -4.10 14.35 -2.55
N VAL A 45 -3.50 14.35 -1.37
CA VAL A 45 -2.07 14.64 -1.20
C VAL A 45 -1.22 13.62 -1.95
N TYR A 46 -1.53 12.33 -1.85
CA TYR A 46 -0.80 11.27 -2.55
C TYR A 46 -0.88 11.42 -4.08
N ARG A 47 -2.05 11.79 -4.60
CA ARG A 47 -2.23 12.04 -6.02
C ARG A 47 -1.57 13.35 -6.48
N ASP A 48 -1.90 14.46 -5.81
CA ASP A 48 -1.64 15.81 -6.36
C ASP A 48 -0.23 16.31 -6.07
N LYS A 49 0.36 15.92 -4.92
CA LYS A 49 1.70 16.38 -4.54
C LYS A 49 2.81 15.38 -4.89
N PHE A 50 2.52 14.10 -4.77
CA PHE A 50 3.55 13.07 -4.83
C PHE A 50 3.39 12.12 -6.03
N ASP A 51 2.22 12.15 -6.69
CA ASP A 51 1.90 11.27 -7.82
C ASP A 51 2.35 9.83 -7.56
N LEU A 52 1.97 9.31 -6.39
CA LEU A 52 2.27 7.94 -6.01
C LEU A 52 1.59 6.97 -6.96
N TYR A 53 1.93 5.72 -6.81
CA TYR A 53 1.32 4.62 -7.56
C TYR A 53 0.21 3.97 -6.75
N CYS A 54 -0.71 3.31 -7.44
CA CYS A 54 -1.73 2.48 -6.79
C CYS A 54 -2.08 1.24 -7.61
N VAL A 55 -2.60 0.25 -6.92
CA VAL A 55 -3.41 -0.82 -7.50
C VAL A 55 -4.85 -0.55 -7.15
N MET A 56 -5.73 -0.62 -8.13
CA MET A 56 -7.18 -0.54 -7.97
C MET A 56 -7.80 -1.89 -8.35
N ALA A 57 -8.73 -2.37 -7.54
CA ALA A 57 -9.52 -3.56 -7.82
C ALA A 57 -10.98 -3.15 -8.01
N ARG A 58 -11.58 -3.53 -9.15
CA ARG A 58 -12.97 -3.21 -9.49
C ARG A 58 -13.77 -4.48 -9.76
N ASP A 59 -15.01 -4.51 -9.29
CA ASP A 59 -15.96 -5.56 -9.63
C ASP A 59 -16.72 -5.19 -10.92
N ASP A 60 -16.33 -5.83 -12.01
CA ASP A 60 -16.93 -5.61 -13.33
C ASP A 60 -18.43 -5.97 -13.37
N ALA A 61 -18.83 -7.01 -12.64
CA ALA A 61 -20.22 -7.42 -12.54
C ALA A 61 -21.10 -6.45 -11.74
N ALA A 62 -20.51 -5.64 -10.85
CA ALA A 62 -21.19 -4.63 -10.04
C ALA A 62 -21.02 -3.20 -10.60
N SER A 63 -21.26 -3.01 -11.88
CA SER A 63 -21.14 -1.72 -12.58
C SER A 63 -19.77 -1.08 -12.41
N ASN A 64 -18.71 -1.89 -12.44
CA ASN A 64 -17.33 -1.46 -12.29
C ASN A 64 -17.02 -0.79 -10.92
N LYS A 65 -17.71 -1.22 -9.86
CA LYS A 65 -17.56 -0.68 -8.50
C LYS A 65 -16.13 -0.86 -8.02
N LEU A 66 -15.52 0.18 -7.49
CA LEU A 66 -14.22 0.08 -6.82
C LEU A 66 -14.37 -0.70 -5.50
N VAL A 67 -13.60 -1.78 -5.34
CA VAL A 67 -13.69 -2.70 -4.19
C VAL A 67 -12.37 -2.89 -3.45
N GLY A 68 -11.26 -2.40 -4.01
CA GLY A 68 -9.97 -2.43 -3.36
C GLY A 68 -9.04 -1.33 -3.83
N THR A 69 -8.19 -0.84 -2.93
CA THR A 69 -7.13 0.14 -3.23
C THR A 69 -5.87 -0.19 -2.45
N PHE A 70 -4.72 -0.05 -3.11
CA PHE A 70 -3.42 -0.22 -2.48
C PHE A 70 -2.45 0.83 -3.02
N GLY A 71 -1.98 1.75 -2.17
CA GLY A 71 -1.03 2.80 -2.54
C GLY A 71 0.41 2.39 -2.25
N PHE A 72 1.34 2.87 -3.08
CA PHE A 72 2.78 2.67 -2.90
C PHE A 72 3.57 3.73 -3.66
N GLY A 73 4.84 3.87 -3.35
CA GLY A 73 5.72 4.83 -4.02
C GLY A 73 7.14 4.77 -3.52
N ASP A 74 7.99 5.57 -4.14
CA ASP A 74 9.41 5.63 -3.81
C ASP A 74 9.60 6.00 -2.33
N LEU A 75 10.51 5.31 -1.65
CA LEU A 75 10.78 5.51 -0.23
C LEU A 75 11.07 6.99 0.10
N SER A 76 11.83 7.68 -0.75
CA SER A 76 12.17 9.10 -0.58
C SER A 76 10.94 10.02 -0.60
N GLN A 77 9.96 9.74 -1.44
CA GLN A 77 8.69 10.48 -1.48
C GLN A 77 7.86 10.24 -0.21
N TYR A 78 7.87 9.01 0.26
CA TYR A 78 7.20 8.62 1.50
C TYR A 78 7.84 9.27 2.73
N GLU A 79 9.16 9.40 2.76
CA GLU A 79 9.90 10.06 3.83
C GLU A 79 9.46 11.50 4.02
N ILE A 80 9.27 12.26 2.93
CA ILE A 80 8.77 13.65 2.99
C ILE A 80 7.36 13.70 3.58
N LEU A 81 6.52 12.69 3.30
CA LEU A 81 5.14 12.61 3.78
C LEU A 81 5.03 12.24 5.26
N THR A 82 5.99 11.48 5.76
CA THR A 82 5.87 10.78 7.05
C THR A 82 6.89 11.21 8.08
N ARG A 83 7.90 11.97 7.68
CA ARG A 83 9.08 12.32 8.47
C ARG A 83 8.76 12.88 9.86
N ASP A 84 7.75 13.74 9.96
CA ASP A 84 7.37 14.36 11.23
C ASP A 84 6.35 13.52 12.02
N ARG A 85 5.76 12.51 11.40
CA ARG A 85 4.68 11.71 11.98
C ARG A 85 5.08 10.28 12.35
N TYR A 86 6.09 9.74 11.69
CA TYR A 86 6.45 8.32 11.82
C TYR A 86 7.97 8.16 11.99
N PRO A 87 8.49 8.23 13.22
CA PRO A 87 9.92 8.06 13.51
C PRO A 87 10.50 6.72 13.02
N TRP A 88 9.63 5.72 12.76
CA TRP A 88 10.01 4.43 12.21
C TRP A 88 10.63 4.51 10.80
N VAL A 89 10.43 5.59 10.05
CA VAL A 89 11.06 5.79 8.72
C VAL A 89 12.58 5.81 8.85
N ASN A 90 13.12 6.43 9.89
CA ASN A 90 14.56 6.46 10.12
C ASN A 90 15.10 5.04 10.45
N THR A 91 14.41 4.32 11.34
CA THR A 91 14.77 2.94 11.70
C THR A 91 14.80 2.04 10.47
N MET A 92 13.82 2.19 9.60
CA MET A 92 13.69 1.44 8.36
C MET A 92 14.83 1.77 7.39
N ARG A 93 15.17 3.05 7.23
CA ARG A 93 16.27 3.51 6.39
C ARG A 93 17.61 2.99 6.86
N ASP A 94 17.88 3.09 8.16
CA ASP A 94 19.12 2.56 8.76
C ASP A 94 19.26 1.06 8.52
N ALA A 95 18.16 0.31 8.62
CA ALA A 95 18.15 -1.12 8.37
C ALA A 95 18.38 -1.47 6.88
N ILE A 96 17.81 -0.69 5.94
CA ILE A 96 18.06 -0.84 4.49
C ILE A 96 19.54 -0.60 4.18
N ILE A 97 20.11 0.48 4.72
CA ILE A 97 21.54 0.80 4.57
C ILE A 97 22.41 -0.31 5.14
N ALA A 98 22.10 -0.80 6.34
CA ALA A 98 22.83 -1.90 6.96
C ALA A 98 22.82 -3.20 6.16
N LYS A 99 21.76 -3.42 5.35
CA LYS A 99 21.66 -4.55 4.41
C LYS A 99 22.45 -4.33 3.11
N GLY A 100 23.01 -3.15 2.88
CA GLY A 100 23.69 -2.79 1.63
C GLY A 100 22.76 -2.69 0.42
N ILE A 101 21.46 -2.44 0.66
CA ILE A 101 20.47 -2.29 -0.41
C ILE A 101 20.43 -0.82 -0.84
N ASP A 102 20.41 -0.60 -2.14
CA ASP A 102 20.25 0.72 -2.74
C ASP A 102 18.83 1.25 -2.46
N GLU A 103 18.72 2.36 -1.72
CA GLU A 103 17.44 2.99 -1.39
C GLU A 103 16.59 3.32 -2.63
N ALA A 104 17.22 3.65 -3.75
CA ALA A 104 16.52 3.93 -5.02
C ALA A 104 15.79 2.70 -5.57
N LYS A 105 16.08 1.51 -5.05
CA LYS A 105 15.43 0.25 -5.41
C LYS A 105 14.42 -0.22 -4.37
N VAL A 106 14.04 0.63 -3.43
CA VAL A 106 13.10 0.32 -2.36
C VAL A 106 11.89 1.26 -2.44
N ASP A 107 10.71 0.68 -2.56
CA ASP A 107 9.46 1.41 -2.42
C ASP A 107 8.85 1.21 -1.03
N ALA A 108 8.13 2.22 -0.56
CA ALA A 108 7.28 2.10 0.62
C ALA A 108 5.83 1.81 0.21
N ALA A 109 5.15 0.99 1.00
CA ALA A 109 3.73 0.72 0.86
C ALA A 109 2.91 1.61 1.79
N SER A 110 1.83 2.18 1.26
CA SER A 110 0.77 2.75 2.09
C SER A 110 -0.23 1.67 2.48
N ALA A 111 -1.37 2.09 3.03
CA ALA A 111 -2.40 1.15 3.42
C ALA A 111 -3.04 0.44 2.22
N ILE A 112 -3.32 -0.83 2.41
CA ILE A 112 -4.14 -1.65 1.53
C ILE A 112 -5.55 -1.74 2.14
N TYR A 113 -6.57 -1.46 1.34
CA TYR A 113 -7.96 -1.53 1.75
C TYR A 113 -8.76 -2.40 0.79
N VAL A 114 -9.59 -3.27 1.34
CA VAL A 114 -10.61 -4.03 0.61
C VAL A 114 -11.95 -3.72 1.25
N HIS A 115 -12.96 -3.42 0.44
CA HIS A 115 -14.32 -3.16 0.91
C HIS A 115 -14.85 -4.35 1.73
N SER A 116 -15.52 -4.11 2.84
CA SER A 116 -15.94 -5.14 3.80
C SER A 116 -16.73 -6.29 3.16
N ASP A 117 -17.59 -6.00 2.18
CA ASP A 117 -18.39 -7.02 1.47
C ASP A 117 -17.55 -7.96 0.58
N TYR A 118 -16.28 -7.64 0.37
CA TYR A 118 -15.37 -8.38 -0.52
C TYR A 118 -14.22 -9.04 0.22
N THR A 119 -14.27 -9.08 1.55
CA THR A 119 -13.27 -9.78 2.36
C THR A 119 -13.26 -11.29 2.08
N GLY A 120 -12.12 -11.95 2.31
CA GLY A 120 -11.98 -13.39 2.09
C GLY A 120 -11.84 -13.84 0.62
N GLN A 121 -11.86 -12.92 -0.35
CA GLN A 121 -11.82 -13.22 -1.78
C GLN A 121 -10.42 -13.07 -2.40
N SER A 122 -9.37 -13.08 -1.61
CA SER A 122 -7.96 -12.95 -2.04
C SER A 122 -7.63 -11.65 -2.79
N ILE A 123 -8.49 -10.63 -2.74
CA ILE A 123 -8.29 -9.36 -3.45
C ILE A 123 -7.01 -8.66 -2.96
N ALA A 124 -6.79 -8.58 -1.64
CA ALA A 124 -5.58 -7.99 -1.07
C ALA A 124 -4.32 -8.72 -1.56
N THR A 125 -4.30 -10.04 -1.53
CA THR A 125 -3.18 -10.86 -1.99
C THR A 125 -2.90 -10.63 -3.47
N THR A 126 -3.94 -10.56 -4.30
CA THR A 126 -3.79 -10.28 -5.74
C THR A 126 -3.26 -8.88 -5.98
N MET A 127 -3.74 -7.87 -5.26
CA MET A 127 -3.20 -6.50 -5.35
C MET A 127 -1.72 -6.44 -4.96
N MET A 128 -1.30 -7.19 -3.94
CA MET A 128 0.11 -7.30 -3.55
C MET A 128 0.98 -7.86 -4.68
N GLY A 129 0.53 -8.94 -5.34
CA GLY A 129 1.24 -9.52 -6.49
C GLY A 129 1.30 -8.57 -7.69
N LYS A 130 0.18 -7.89 -8.03
CA LYS A 130 0.14 -6.88 -9.10
C LYS A 130 1.08 -5.71 -8.81
N ARG A 131 1.12 -5.22 -7.58
CA ARG A 131 2.10 -4.23 -7.13
C ARG A 131 3.51 -4.71 -7.36
N ALA A 132 3.87 -5.91 -6.85
CA ALA A 132 5.22 -6.46 -6.96
C ALA A 132 5.66 -6.56 -8.43
N THR A 133 4.81 -7.10 -9.30
CA THR A 133 5.07 -7.16 -10.74
C THR A 133 5.34 -5.78 -11.35
N TYR A 134 4.52 -4.79 -11.00
CA TYR A 134 4.67 -3.42 -11.50
C TYR A 134 5.96 -2.74 -10.99
N GLN A 135 6.29 -2.93 -9.70
CA GLN A 135 7.51 -2.38 -9.10
C GLN A 135 8.78 -2.98 -9.71
N LEU A 136 8.82 -4.31 -9.88
CA LEU A 136 9.94 -5.01 -10.53
C LEU A 136 10.16 -4.49 -11.97
N ALA A 137 9.09 -4.25 -12.72
CA ALA A 137 9.18 -3.67 -14.06
C ALA A 137 9.77 -2.24 -14.07
N ARG A 138 9.72 -1.51 -12.94
CA ARG A 138 10.36 -0.20 -12.74
C ARG A 138 11.80 -0.30 -12.21
N GLY A 139 12.31 -1.50 -11.98
CA GLY A 139 13.66 -1.72 -11.42
C GLY A 139 13.71 -1.65 -9.87
N VAL A 140 12.56 -1.56 -9.21
CA VAL A 140 12.43 -1.67 -7.75
C VAL A 140 12.51 -3.14 -7.38
N THR A 141 13.36 -3.49 -6.42
CA THR A 141 13.59 -4.89 -6.04
C THR A 141 13.00 -5.24 -4.68
N HIS A 142 12.80 -4.25 -3.83
CA HIS A 142 12.33 -4.44 -2.47
C HIS A 142 11.24 -3.45 -2.10
N ALA A 143 10.47 -3.81 -1.10
CA ALA A 143 9.47 -2.94 -0.53
C ALA A 143 9.48 -2.99 1.00
N VAL A 144 9.14 -1.87 1.61
CA VAL A 144 8.91 -1.79 3.04
C VAL A 144 7.43 -1.55 3.30
N SER A 145 6.93 -2.13 4.34
CA SER A 145 5.54 -2.00 4.74
C SER A 145 5.44 -1.91 6.25
N PHE A 146 4.45 -1.19 6.66
CA PHE A 146 4.10 -0.97 8.04
C PHE A 146 2.77 -1.68 8.33
N ALA A 147 2.70 -2.43 9.42
CA ALA A 147 1.50 -3.17 9.80
C ALA A 147 1.11 -2.84 11.24
N TYR A 148 -0.10 -2.34 11.42
CA TYR A 148 -0.70 -2.19 12.74
C TYR A 148 -0.87 -3.55 13.42
N GLU A 149 -0.63 -3.59 14.73
CA GLU A 149 -0.66 -4.83 15.50
C GLU A 149 -2.01 -5.57 15.45
N SER A 150 -3.09 -4.81 15.31
CA SER A 150 -4.47 -5.33 15.26
C SER A 150 -4.95 -5.74 13.87
N THR A 151 -4.09 -5.73 12.84
CA THR A 151 -4.52 -5.94 11.45
C THR A 151 -4.18 -7.31 10.92
N ASP A 152 -5.00 -7.80 9.97
CA ASP A 152 -4.72 -9.01 9.19
C ASP A 152 -3.39 -8.92 8.44
N MET A 153 -2.92 -7.71 8.15
CA MET A 153 -1.66 -7.46 7.46
C MET A 153 -0.45 -7.95 8.26
N LYS A 154 -0.49 -7.81 9.60
CA LYS A 154 0.54 -8.38 10.49
C LYS A 154 0.61 -9.90 10.34
N ASN A 155 -0.55 -10.55 10.43
CA ASN A 155 -0.64 -12.01 10.33
C ASN A 155 -0.24 -12.50 8.93
N TRP A 156 -0.66 -11.79 7.89
CA TRP A 156 -0.28 -12.08 6.51
C TRP A 156 1.24 -11.96 6.32
N SER A 157 1.86 -10.89 6.80
CA SER A 157 3.30 -10.66 6.68
C SER A 157 4.10 -11.68 7.48
N ALA A 158 3.71 -11.96 8.72
CA ALA A 158 4.39 -12.95 9.57
C ALA A 158 4.37 -14.37 9.01
N GLY A 159 3.34 -14.72 8.21
CA GLY A 159 3.23 -16.02 7.56
C GLY A 159 4.02 -16.16 6.25
N ARG A 160 4.73 -15.12 5.80
CA ARG A 160 5.46 -15.13 4.52
C ARG A 160 6.96 -15.23 4.70
N THR A 161 7.58 -16.18 4.02
CA THR A 161 9.04 -16.33 3.98
C THR A 161 9.74 -15.17 3.28
N SER A 162 9.04 -14.43 2.42
CA SER A 162 9.52 -13.23 1.73
C SER A 162 9.47 -11.96 2.57
N ALA A 163 8.86 -12.00 3.75
CA ALA A 163 8.75 -10.87 4.66
C ALA A 163 9.72 -11.03 5.82
N GLU A 164 10.62 -10.06 5.98
CA GLU A 164 11.51 -9.97 7.12
C GLU A 164 11.01 -8.89 8.07
N GLU A 165 10.82 -9.23 9.34
CA GLU A 165 10.50 -8.25 10.37
C GLU A 165 11.76 -7.43 10.70
N MET A 166 11.69 -6.11 10.53
CA MET A 166 12.81 -5.19 10.74
C MET A 166 12.80 -4.54 12.12
N GLY A 167 11.71 -4.67 12.86
CA GLY A 167 11.51 -4.06 14.17
C GLY A 167 10.10 -3.51 14.36
N THR A 168 9.95 -2.68 15.38
CA THR A 168 8.69 -2.02 15.71
C THR A 168 8.90 -0.50 15.76
N ASP A 169 7.83 0.26 15.49
CA ASP A 169 7.79 1.68 15.85
C ASP A 169 7.59 1.87 17.36
N GLY A 170 7.54 3.14 17.82
CA GLY A 170 7.31 3.47 19.23
C GLY A 170 5.94 3.05 19.78
N ASP A 171 4.98 2.75 18.90
CA ASP A 171 3.62 2.34 19.23
C ASP A 171 3.42 0.81 19.14
N GLY A 172 4.48 0.05 18.88
CA GLY A 172 4.46 -1.40 18.80
C GLY A 172 4.03 -1.97 17.44
N ASN A 173 3.81 -1.12 16.43
CA ASN A 173 3.50 -1.59 15.09
C ASN A 173 4.73 -2.20 14.42
N LYS A 174 4.52 -3.27 13.66
CA LYS A 174 5.59 -4.00 13.01
C LYS A 174 6.00 -3.40 11.67
N ILE A 175 7.29 -3.38 11.39
CA ILE A 175 7.87 -2.97 10.12
C ILE A 175 8.37 -4.23 9.41
N TYR A 176 7.96 -4.40 8.16
CA TYR A 176 8.35 -5.53 7.32
C TYR A 176 9.07 -5.07 6.07
N PHE A 177 10.07 -5.84 5.71
CA PHE A 177 10.82 -5.72 4.48
C PHE A 177 10.50 -6.91 3.58
N PHE A 178 10.27 -6.65 2.30
CA PHE A 178 9.84 -7.66 1.33
C PHE A 178 10.79 -7.70 0.14
N ASP A 179 11.22 -8.89 -0.23
CA ASP A 179 11.78 -9.16 -1.54
C ASP A 179 10.62 -9.29 -2.55
N LEU A 180 10.53 -8.37 -3.51
CA LEU A 180 9.42 -8.30 -4.46
C LEU A 180 9.42 -9.47 -5.44
N ASP A 181 10.59 -10.05 -5.74
CA ASP A 181 10.67 -11.20 -6.65
C ASP A 181 9.92 -12.42 -6.12
N GLN A 182 9.84 -12.54 -4.79
CA GLN A 182 9.09 -13.60 -4.11
C GLN A 182 7.58 -13.29 -3.97
N LEU A 183 7.15 -12.05 -4.26
CA LEU A 183 5.75 -11.63 -4.17
C LEU A 183 5.05 -11.55 -5.51
N LYS A 184 5.79 -11.54 -6.62
CA LYS A 184 5.19 -11.43 -7.97
C LYS A 184 4.26 -12.63 -8.27
N MET A 185 3.21 -12.34 -9.04
CA MET A 185 2.24 -13.33 -9.52
C MET A 185 2.35 -13.45 -11.05
#